data_96b1b08be232e18daf2ede05e8d4d266
#
_entry.id   96b1b08be232e18daf2ede05e8d4d266
#
_cell.length_a   1.000
_cell.length_b   1.000
_cell.length_c   1.000
_cell.angle_alpha   90.00
_cell.angle_beta   90.00
_cell.angle_gamma   90.00
#
_symmetry.space_group_name_H-M   'P 1'
#
loop_
_entity.id
_entity.type
_entity.pdbx_description
1 polymer ?
#
loop_
_entity_poly.entity_id
_entity_poly.type
_entity_poly.pdbx_seq_one_letter_code
_entity_poly.pdbx_strand_id
1 'polypeptide(L)'
;MQKRAENKDSYPGCYDISSAGHIPAGDGFRKSAVRELKEELGVIAEENEPVYCGDRNVQWNDVFSGKPFHDNQFSRVFLLWRDMEENEFTIQKEELESVKWIDFNECIDGVRDNGFKNCIAMDELLILKKGIEKTKGCFI
;
A
#
# COMPACT_ATOMS: atom_id res chain seq x y z
N MET A 1 4.69 -2.76 6.22
CA MET A 1 3.23 -2.88 6.08
C MET A 1 2.50 -2.23 7.25
N GLN A 2 1.26 -1.84 7.04
CA GLN A 2 0.42 -1.25 8.07
C GLN A 2 -0.65 -2.25 8.55
N LYS A 3 -1.05 -2.13 9.81
CA LYS A 3 -2.22 -2.84 10.35
C LYS A 3 -3.38 -1.87 10.43
N ARG A 4 -4.49 -2.18 9.76
CA ARG A 4 -5.69 -1.33 9.74
C ARG A 4 -6.35 -1.32 11.12
N ALA A 5 -6.88 -0.16 11.49
CA ALA A 5 -7.58 -0.02 12.77
C ALA A 5 -8.82 -0.94 12.84
N GLU A 6 -9.15 -1.41 14.04
CA GLU A 6 -10.29 -2.32 14.26
C GLU A 6 -11.64 -1.66 13.97
N ASN A 7 -11.72 -0.33 13.99
CA ASN A 7 -12.93 0.42 13.72
C ASN A 7 -13.17 0.75 12.24
N LYS A 8 -12.35 0.19 11.33
CA LYS A 8 -12.53 0.41 9.90
C LYS A 8 -13.73 -0.39 9.38
N ASP A 9 -14.50 0.20 8.46
CA ASP A 9 -15.65 -0.44 7.83
C ASP A 9 -15.25 -1.60 6.92
N SER A 10 -14.07 -1.51 6.30
CA SER A 10 -13.53 -2.56 5.42
C SER A 10 -12.23 -3.11 5.99
N TYR A 11 -12.13 -4.44 6.02
CA TYR A 11 -10.95 -5.17 6.45
C TYR A 11 -10.36 -4.71 7.79
N PRO A 12 -11.18 -4.61 8.89
CA PRO A 12 -10.66 -4.16 10.18
C PRO A 12 -9.59 -5.12 10.71
N GLY A 13 -8.53 -4.55 11.28
CA GLY A 13 -7.45 -5.33 11.88
C GLY A 13 -6.59 -6.12 10.91
N CYS A 14 -6.79 -5.96 9.59
CA CYS A 14 -5.98 -6.64 8.57
C CYS A 14 -4.68 -5.88 8.31
N TYR A 15 -3.64 -6.63 7.98
CA TYR A 15 -2.42 -6.05 7.43
C TYR A 15 -2.63 -5.67 5.96
N ASP A 16 -2.04 -4.56 5.57
CA ASP A 16 -2.11 -4.01 4.22
C ASP A 16 -0.74 -3.46 3.81
N ILE A 17 -0.59 -3.05 2.58
CA ILE A 17 0.60 -2.35 2.10
C ILE A 17 0.85 -1.10 2.94
N SER A 18 2.07 -0.54 2.84
CA SER A 18 2.50 0.52 3.76
C SER A 18 1.62 1.76 3.72
N SER A 19 1.19 2.18 2.56
CA SER A 19 0.30 3.33 2.39
C SER A 19 -0.50 3.19 1.11
N ALA A 20 -1.76 3.58 1.17
CA ALA A 20 -2.65 3.62 0.01
C ALA A 20 -3.71 4.70 0.23
N GLY A 21 -4.17 5.31 -0.86
CA GLY A 21 -5.20 6.33 -0.78
C GLY A 21 -5.81 6.64 -2.14
N HIS A 22 -6.91 7.34 -2.11
CA HIS A 22 -7.59 7.81 -3.32
C HIS A 22 -6.93 9.08 -3.86
N ILE A 23 -6.91 9.22 -5.18
CA ILE A 23 -6.38 10.39 -5.85
C ILE A 23 -7.54 11.35 -6.10
N PRO A 24 -7.53 12.55 -5.48
CA PRO A 24 -8.54 13.56 -5.80
C PRO A 24 -8.49 13.98 -7.27
N ALA A 25 -9.63 14.36 -7.82
CA ALA A 25 -9.71 14.85 -9.18
C ALA A 25 -8.77 16.05 -9.38
N GLY A 26 -7.95 15.98 -10.42
CA GLY A 26 -6.98 17.04 -10.73
C GLY A 26 -5.60 16.87 -10.10
N ASP A 27 -5.43 15.95 -9.15
CA ASP A 27 -4.13 15.69 -8.53
C ASP A 27 -3.35 14.62 -9.30
N GLY A 28 -2.01 14.74 -9.31
CA GLY A 28 -1.13 13.74 -9.89
C GLY A 28 -0.92 12.55 -8.95
N PHE A 29 -0.56 11.39 -9.53
CA PHE A 29 -0.30 10.17 -8.75
C PHE A 29 0.85 10.33 -7.75
N ARG A 30 1.96 10.93 -8.17
CA ARG A 30 3.12 11.12 -7.29
C ARG A 30 2.83 12.07 -6.14
N LYS A 31 2.16 13.17 -6.43
CA LYS A 31 1.76 14.16 -5.42
C LYS A 31 0.84 13.53 -4.38
N SER A 32 -0.13 12.73 -4.83
CA SER A 32 -1.05 12.02 -3.94
C SER A 32 -0.33 10.97 -3.09
N ALA A 33 0.60 10.22 -3.69
CA ALA A 33 1.39 9.21 -2.97
C ALA A 33 2.22 9.84 -1.85
N VAL A 34 2.90 10.94 -2.13
CA VAL A 34 3.70 11.68 -1.14
C VAL A 34 2.83 12.25 -0.02
N ARG A 35 1.66 12.77 -0.37
CA ARG A 35 0.70 13.28 0.62
C ARG A 35 0.21 12.18 1.55
N GLU A 36 -0.18 11.03 1.01
CA GLU A 36 -0.66 9.90 1.80
C GLU A 36 0.42 9.34 2.74
N LEU A 37 1.66 9.27 2.28
CA LEU A 37 2.78 8.87 3.13
C LEU A 37 2.93 9.79 4.34
N LYS A 38 2.81 11.09 4.14
CA LYS A 38 2.90 12.07 5.22
C LYS A 38 1.73 11.95 6.18
N GLU A 39 0.51 11.85 5.65
CA GLU A 39 -0.71 11.80 6.47
C GLU A 39 -0.81 10.50 7.28
N GLU A 40 -0.58 9.37 6.65
CA GLU A 40 -0.77 8.07 7.28
C GLU A 40 0.43 7.63 8.12
N LEU A 41 1.64 7.86 7.66
CA LEU A 41 2.86 7.32 8.27
C LEU A 41 3.81 8.38 8.82
N GLY A 42 3.56 9.66 8.57
CA GLY A 42 4.47 10.74 8.96
C GLY A 42 5.78 10.74 8.19
N VAL A 43 5.83 10.08 7.04
CA VAL A 43 7.03 10.02 6.20
C VAL A 43 7.02 11.19 5.22
N ILE A 44 8.08 11.99 5.25
CA ILE A 44 8.26 13.12 4.35
C ILE A 44 9.16 12.69 3.18
N ALA A 45 8.64 12.81 1.97
CA ALA A 45 9.35 12.46 0.75
C ALA A 45 9.11 13.53 -0.32
N GLU A 46 10.10 13.71 -1.20
CA GLU A 46 9.95 14.52 -2.39
C GLU A 46 9.20 13.73 -3.47
N GLU A 47 8.54 14.42 -4.40
CA GLU A 47 7.75 13.77 -5.45
C GLU A 47 8.57 12.84 -6.35
N ASN A 48 9.87 13.09 -6.50
CA ASN A 48 10.77 12.28 -7.32
C ASN A 48 11.37 11.07 -6.58
N GLU A 49 11.19 10.95 -5.27
CA GLU A 49 11.77 9.85 -4.49
C GLU A 49 11.07 8.51 -4.71
N PRO A 50 9.72 8.43 -4.76
CA PRO A 50 9.08 7.16 -5.02
C PRO A 50 9.41 6.62 -6.42
N VAL A 51 9.76 5.34 -6.47
CA VAL A 51 10.07 4.64 -7.72
C VAL A 51 8.79 4.04 -8.29
N TYR A 52 8.44 4.43 -9.50
CA TYR A 52 7.28 3.86 -10.20
C TYR A 52 7.55 2.39 -10.57
N CYS A 53 6.67 1.49 -10.15
CA CYS A 53 6.83 0.05 -10.36
C CYS A 53 5.87 -0.52 -11.40
N GLY A 54 4.69 0.04 -11.54
CA GLY A 54 3.68 -0.45 -12.48
C GLY A 54 2.27 -0.03 -12.10
N ASP A 55 1.33 -0.40 -12.95
CA ASP A 55 -0.09 -0.08 -12.78
C ASP A 55 -0.91 -1.34 -12.55
N ARG A 56 -2.00 -1.18 -11.81
CA ARG A 56 -3.03 -2.19 -11.62
C ARG A 56 -4.37 -1.65 -12.05
N ASN A 57 -5.17 -2.48 -12.68
CA ASN A 57 -6.57 -2.19 -12.94
C ASN A 57 -7.41 -3.27 -12.23
N VAL A 58 -8.20 -2.86 -11.25
CA VAL A 58 -9.05 -3.76 -10.46
C VAL A 58 -10.50 -3.47 -10.81
N GLN A 59 -11.19 -4.48 -11.30
CA GLN A 59 -12.63 -4.42 -11.53
C GLN A 59 -13.34 -5.15 -10.40
N TRP A 60 -14.22 -4.43 -9.70
CA TRP A 60 -15.07 -4.99 -8.67
C TRP A 60 -16.51 -5.04 -9.14
N ASN A 61 -17.06 -6.26 -9.16
CA ASN A 61 -18.47 -6.50 -9.42
C ASN A 61 -19.04 -7.18 -8.17
N ASP A 62 -19.93 -6.50 -7.47
CA ASP A 62 -20.56 -7.04 -6.29
C ASP A 62 -22.00 -6.54 -6.20
N VAL A 63 -22.77 -7.10 -5.27
CA VAL A 63 -24.15 -6.70 -5.01
C VAL A 63 -24.23 -6.14 -3.58
N PHE A 64 -24.50 -4.84 -3.48
CA PHE A 64 -24.73 -4.17 -2.20
C PHE A 64 -26.18 -3.76 -2.08
N SER A 65 -26.84 -4.15 -0.97
CA SER A 65 -28.26 -3.81 -0.71
C SER A 65 -29.19 -4.18 -1.87
N GLY A 66 -28.95 -5.31 -2.52
CA GLY A 66 -29.75 -5.78 -3.65
C GLY A 66 -29.51 -5.07 -4.97
N LYS A 67 -28.54 -4.15 -5.04
CA LYS A 67 -28.18 -3.43 -6.26
C LYS A 67 -26.81 -3.88 -6.77
N PRO A 68 -26.64 -4.10 -8.08
CA PRO A 68 -25.31 -4.40 -8.64
C PRO A 68 -24.39 -3.20 -8.46
N PHE A 69 -23.17 -3.47 -8.00
CA PHE A 69 -22.12 -2.50 -7.82
C PHE A 69 -20.96 -2.85 -8.75
N HIS A 70 -20.56 -1.90 -9.58
CA HIS A 70 -19.42 -2.03 -10.49
C HIS A 70 -18.41 -0.95 -10.14
N ASP A 71 -17.21 -1.34 -9.74
CA ASP A 71 -16.11 -0.41 -9.48
C ASP A 71 -14.90 -0.78 -10.33
N ASN A 72 -14.37 0.22 -11.02
CA ASN A 72 -13.12 0.15 -11.77
C ASN A 72 -12.09 1.01 -11.07
N GLN A 73 -11.12 0.39 -10.40
CA GLN A 73 -10.03 1.10 -9.77
C GLN A 73 -8.75 0.97 -10.58
N PHE A 74 -8.18 2.11 -10.94
CA PHE A 74 -6.87 2.20 -11.55
C PHE A 74 -5.88 2.66 -10.48
N SER A 75 -4.83 1.88 -10.24
CA SER A 75 -3.83 2.15 -9.21
C SER A 75 -2.44 2.17 -9.80
N ARG A 76 -1.60 3.06 -9.31
CA ARG A 76 -0.17 3.05 -9.56
C ARG A 76 0.58 2.59 -8.32
N VAL A 77 1.53 1.71 -8.52
CA VAL A 77 2.34 1.15 -7.44
C VAL A 77 3.70 1.82 -7.43
N PHE A 78 4.06 2.37 -6.28
CA PHE A 78 5.34 3.03 -6.03
C PHE A 78 6.11 2.31 -4.93
N LEU A 79 7.43 2.34 -5.04
CA LEU A 79 8.36 1.86 -4.05
C LEU A 79 9.14 3.05 -3.48
N LEU A 80 9.19 3.15 -2.15
CA LEU A 80 10.01 4.14 -1.47
C LEU A 80 11.04 3.44 -0.58
N TRP A 81 12.30 3.73 -0.80
CA TRP A 81 13.39 3.23 0.04
C TRP A 81 13.56 4.13 1.25
N ARG A 82 13.47 3.56 2.46
CA ARG A 82 13.71 4.26 3.72
C ARG A 82 14.36 3.31 4.71
N ASP A 83 15.31 3.85 5.47
CA ASP A 83 15.95 3.17 6.59
C ASP A 83 15.47 3.86 7.86
N MET A 84 14.41 3.32 8.46
CA MET A 84 13.75 3.85 9.65
C MET A 84 13.38 2.71 10.59
N GLU A 85 13.46 2.99 11.89
CA GLU A 85 12.89 2.08 12.89
C GLU A 85 11.36 2.24 12.95
N GLU A 86 10.67 1.20 13.42
CA GLU A 86 9.19 1.23 13.51
C GLU A 86 8.68 2.39 14.37
N ASN A 87 9.41 2.75 15.43
CA ASN A 87 9.04 3.84 16.32
C ASN A 87 9.28 5.25 15.76
N GLU A 88 9.93 5.36 14.62
CA GLU A 88 10.14 6.65 13.94
C GLU A 88 8.96 7.06 13.07
N PHE A 89 8.02 6.15 12.81
CA PHE A 89 6.80 6.47 12.07
C PHE A 89 5.80 7.19 12.99
N THR A 90 5.15 8.22 12.45
CA THR A 90 4.04 8.91 13.12
C THR A 90 2.75 8.50 12.42
N ILE A 91 2.08 7.50 12.96
CA ILE A 91 0.90 6.92 12.32
C ILE A 91 -0.38 7.71 12.63
N GLN A 92 -1.29 7.72 11.67
CA GLN A 92 -2.63 8.27 11.81
C GLN A 92 -3.51 7.24 12.54
N LYS A 93 -3.63 7.38 13.86
CA LYS A 93 -4.26 6.37 14.73
C LYS A 93 -5.73 6.08 14.42
N GLU A 94 -6.44 7.01 13.79
CA GLU A 94 -7.82 6.83 13.36
C GLU A 94 -7.92 5.82 12.21
N GLU A 95 -6.86 5.68 11.43
CA GLU A 95 -6.80 4.80 10.26
C GLU A 95 -5.97 3.55 10.50
N LEU A 96 -4.91 3.66 11.27
CA LEU A 96 -3.91 2.60 11.48
C LEU A 96 -3.73 2.29 12.96
N GLU A 97 -3.64 1.01 13.28
CA GLU A 97 -3.28 0.54 14.63
C GLU A 97 -1.77 0.54 14.83
N SER A 98 -1.03 0.05 13.83
CA SER A 98 0.42 -0.09 13.91
C SER A 98 1.06 -0.21 12.53
N VAL A 99 2.38 -0.10 12.49
CA VAL A 99 3.22 -0.43 11.33
C VAL A 99 4.28 -1.41 11.76
N LYS A 100 4.74 -2.25 10.82
CA LYS A 100 5.89 -3.12 11.06
C LYS A 100 6.67 -3.38 9.79
N TRP A 101 7.97 -3.59 9.95
CA TRP A 101 8.80 -4.12 8.89
C TRP A 101 8.59 -5.63 8.77
N ILE A 102 8.63 -6.11 7.55
CA ILE A 102 8.58 -7.54 7.24
C ILE A 102 9.54 -7.80 6.09
N ASP A 103 10.21 -8.94 6.13
CA ASP A 103 10.97 -9.40 4.97
C ASP A 103 10.02 -9.58 3.78
N PHE A 104 10.45 -9.10 2.60
CA PHE A 104 9.58 -9.07 1.44
C PHE A 104 9.16 -10.48 1.00
N ASN A 105 10.06 -11.45 1.06
CA ASN A 105 9.75 -12.83 0.70
C ASN A 105 8.81 -13.46 1.73
N GLU A 106 8.97 -13.17 3.01
CA GLU A 106 8.04 -13.59 4.06
C GLU A 106 6.66 -13.01 3.84
N CYS A 107 6.58 -11.75 3.39
CA CYS A 107 5.31 -11.12 3.06
C CYS A 107 4.61 -11.83 1.90
N ILE A 108 5.33 -12.12 0.82
CA ILE A 108 4.78 -12.87 -0.33
C ILE A 108 4.26 -14.23 0.12
N ASP A 109 5.04 -14.98 0.88
CA ASP A 109 4.66 -16.31 1.35
C ASP A 109 3.43 -16.24 2.26
N GLY A 110 3.40 -15.27 3.17
CA GLY A 110 2.28 -15.08 4.08
C GLY A 110 0.98 -14.71 3.37
N VAL A 111 1.04 -13.88 2.34
CA VAL A 111 -0.13 -13.51 1.54
C VAL A 111 -0.61 -14.70 0.71
N ARG A 112 0.30 -15.42 0.05
CA ARG A 112 -0.04 -16.59 -0.74
C ARG A 112 -0.69 -17.69 0.10
N ASP A 113 -0.16 -17.95 1.29
CA ASP A 113 -0.55 -19.07 2.14
C ASP A 113 -1.53 -18.69 3.25
N ASN A 114 -2.01 -17.43 3.28
CA ASN A 114 -2.86 -16.88 4.33
C ASN A 114 -2.26 -17.05 5.73
N GLY A 115 -0.94 -16.86 5.85
CA GLY A 115 -0.20 -17.00 7.09
C GLY A 115 -0.48 -15.92 8.13
N PHE A 116 -1.09 -14.81 7.72
CA PHE A 116 -1.58 -13.74 8.60
C PHE A 116 -2.81 -13.08 7.97
N LYS A 117 -3.61 -12.43 8.82
CA LYS A 117 -4.82 -11.72 8.38
C LYS A 117 -4.43 -10.50 7.56
N ASN A 118 -4.80 -10.47 6.27
CA ASN A 118 -4.39 -9.39 5.37
C ASN A 118 -5.43 -9.10 4.29
N CYS A 119 -5.30 -7.94 3.69
CA CYS A 119 -6.04 -7.53 2.49
C CYS A 119 -5.09 -7.13 1.34
N ILE A 120 -3.88 -7.65 1.36
CA ILE A 120 -2.85 -7.35 0.37
C ILE A 120 -3.11 -8.17 -0.90
N ALA A 121 -3.06 -7.51 -2.05
CA ALA A 121 -3.23 -8.18 -3.34
C ALA A 121 -1.91 -8.75 -3.83
N MET A 122 -1.92 -10.02 -4.27
CA MET A 122 -0.70 -10.69 -4.75
C MET A 122 -0.13 -10.01 -6.00
N ASP A 123 -0.97 -9.55 -6.92
CA ASP A 123 -0.50 -8.85 -8.12
C ASP A 123 0.26 -7.57 -7.79
N GLU A 124 -0.14 -6.86 -6.75
CA GLU A 124 0.56 -5.67 -6.26
C GLU A 124 1.95 -6.01 -5.73
N LEU A 125 2.07 -7.09 -4.96
CA LEU A 125 3.37 -7.58 -4.48
C LEU A 125 4.29 -7.99 -5.63
N LEU A 126 3.75 -8.60 -6.67
CA LEU A 126 4.53 -8.99 -7.85
C LEU A 126 5.03 -7.76 -8.64
N ILE A 127 4.24 -6.70 -8.70
CA ILE A 127 4.65 -5.43 -9.30
C ILE A 127 5.78 -4.81 -8.47
N LEU A 128 5.65 -4.80 -7.14
CA LEU A 128 6.69 -4.32 -6.23
C LEU A 128 7.98 -5.13 -6.37
N LYS A 129 7.88 -6.44 -6.50
CA LYS A 129 9.05 -7.32 -6.69
C LYS A 129 9.88 -6.90 -7.89
N LYS A 130 9.24 -6.63 -9.01
CA LYS A 130 9.93 -6.14 -10.22
C LYS A 130 10.62 -4.80 -9.98
N GLY A 131 9.98 -3.88 -9.24
CA GLY A 131 10.57 -2.60 -8.88
C GLY A 131 11.78 -2.75 -7.97
N ILE A 132 11.72 -3.65 -6.99
CA ILE A 132 12.84 -3.95 -6.09
C ILE A 132 14.03 -4.52 -6.88
N GLU A 133 13.78 -5.47 -7.75
CA GLU A 133 14.83 -6.08 -8.59
C GLU A 133 15.53 -5.06 -9.50
N LYS A 134 14.77 -4.16 -10.11
CA LYS A 134 15.30 -3.08 -10.95
C LYS A 134 16.18 -2.11 -10.17
N THR A 135 15.73 -1.70 -8.98
CA THR A 135 16.46 -0.71 -8.18
C THR A 135 17.73 -1.31 -7.56
N LYS A 136 17.69 -2.57 -7.13
CA LYS A 136 18.90 -3.26 -6.66
C LYS A 136 19.96 -3.38 -7.75
N GLY A 137 19.56 -3.56 -9.00
CA GLY A 137 20.48 -3.58 -10.14
C GLY A 137 21.15 -2.25 -10.42
N CYS A 138 20.64 -1.14 -9.90
CA CYS A 138 21.21 0.19 -10.07
C CYS A 138 22.27 0.57 -9.02
N PHE A 139 22.49 -0.28 -8.01
CA PHE A 139 23.43 -0.03 -6.91
C PHE A 139 24.70 -0.89 -7.00
N ILE A 140 25.13 -1.15 -8.16
CA ILE A 140 26.40 -1.88 -8.39
C ILE A 140 27.56 -0.90 -8.40
#